data_c7737592ba35032d5fe4ddf957ef590c
#
_entry.id   c7737592ba35032d5fe4ddf957ef590c
#
_cell.length_a   1.000
_cell.length_b   1.000
_cell.length_c   1.000
_cell.angle_alpha   90.00
_cell.angle_beta   90.00
_cell.angle_gamma   90.00
#
_symmetry.space_group_name_H-M   'P 1'
#
loop_
_entity.id
_entity.type
_entity.pdbx_description
1 polymer ?
#
loop_
_entity_poly.entity_id
_entity_poly.type
_entity_poly.pdbx_seq_one_letter_code
_entity_poly.pdbx_strand_id
1 'polypeptide(L)'
;MKNLRLLWSLPLIAALAACGGTGSSAPPPTNFRVSAVQDSQLYMTWDATPGVEYWVFCAPDASTLDSHTPSSTHSGWLYYRGITTGSYYATGLTNGRQYACTVNGRQDSGPGGLDATPQVATPRFAGANWTATTSSPLGAGMGLRSVAYGLFSLQSATADQFVAVGGGGQIALSTASGAEATLNWSTPAPAVSGLTSDLNAVTYYGYGGGRFVAVGAGGKVAYITNAANWTWGTATMPTTADMNAVAAAGLSSLVAVGKGGAIAISGDGVSWTAAASVGSSNALRGVAYVPAVNNGPSAYWVAVGDGGTILKSTDGSNWVSVSSGVSDNLTGVAVLPVTDSTGLVTAYKVAAVGDAGHALLASSDGASWTATAVAAARVLASVSASRGQFMAVTPAGSVYTSPDGSAWTGVGNAGVAPATSVFRYNPSVQGVTGGWMVFDAAGNQRLAR
;
A
#
# COMPACT_ATOMS: atom_id res chain seq x y z
N MET A 1 -59.12 13.98 66.55
CA MET A 1 -57.84 13.78 67.12
C MET A 1 -57.10 12.73 66.29
N LYS A 2 -56.56 13.05 65.20
CA LYS A 2 -55.58 12.19 64.46
C LYS A 2 -54.73 13.11 63.56
N ASN A 3 -53.52 13.31 63.95
CA ASN A 3 -52.51 14.10 63.19
C ASN A 3 -52.09 13.38 61.93
N LEU A 4 -52.38 13.99 60.81
CA LEU A 4 -51.93 13.55 59.54
C LEU A 4 -50.59 14.25 59.25
N ARG A 5 -49.47 13.48 59.26
CA ARG A 5 -48.13 13.98 58.84
C ARG A 5 -48.05 13.83 57.36
N LEU A 6 -47.92 14.97 56.68
CA LEU A 6 -47.60 15.07 55.28
C LEU A 6 -46.09 14.78 55.11
N LEU A 7 -45.76 13.65 54.50
CA LEU A 7 -44.37 13.34 54.02
C LEU A 7 -44.18 14.00 52.66
N TRP A 8 -43.33 14.98 52.64
CA TRP A 8 -42.80 15.54 51.41
C TRP A 8 -41.76 14.57 50.84
N SER A 9 -42.08 13.90 49.72
CA SER A 9 -41.13 13.17 48.91
C SER A 9 -40.38 14.17 48.03
N LEU A 10 -39.12 14.45 48.37
CA LEU A 10 -38.16 15.08 47.47
C LEU A 10 -37.87 14.09 46.36
N PRO A 11 -37.93 14.48 45.07
CA PRO A 11 -37.37 13.68 44.02
C PRO A 11 -35.84 13.71 44.13
N LEU A 12 -35.26 12.55 44.34
CA LEU A 12 -33.83 12.32 44.23
C LEU A 12 -33.44 12.51 42.77
N ILE A 13 -32.96 13.68 42.44
CA ILE A 13 -32.30 13.92 41.15
C ILE A 13 -30.97 13.16 41.21
N ALA A 14 -30.96 11.98 40.64
CA ALA A 14 -29.73 11.27 40.35
C ALA A 14 -28.97 12.11 39.32
N ALA A 15 -27.98 12.86 39.80
CA ALA A 15 -26.97 13.45 38.93
C ALA A 15 -26.21 12.30 38.29
N LEU A 16 -26.55 11.98 37.05
CA LEU A 16 -25.64 11.27 36.17
C LEU A 16 -24.40 12.16 36.03
N ALA A 17 -23.34 11.79 36.73
CA ALA A 17 -22.01 12.30 36.45
C ALA A 17 -21.63 11.86 35.02
N ALA A 18 -22.04 12.64 34.05
CA ALA A 18 -21.43 12.60 32.72
C ALA A 18 -19.95 12.88 32.90
N CYS A 19 -19.10 12.11 32.30
CA CYS A 19 -17.66 12.36 32.18
C CYS A 19 -17.46 13.80 31.74
N GLY A 20 -17.13 14.68 32.69
CA GLY A 20 -17.12 16.12 32.47
C GLY A 20 -15.85 16.59 31.80
N GLY A 21 -15.91 16.83 30.50
CA GLY A 21 -15.13 17.91 29.91
C GLY A 21 -15.84 19.24 30.25
N THR A 22 -15.10 20.26 30.63
CA THR A 22 -15.60 21.62 30.90
C THR A 22 -15.97 22.39 29.63
N GLY A 23 -15.84 21.78 28.44
CA GLY A 23 -16.04 22.39 27.15
C GLY A 23 -17.51 22.39 26.69
N SER A 24 -17.75 23.04 25.56
CA SER A 24 -19.06 23.22 24.94
C SER A 24 -19.13 22.62 23.53
N SER A 25 -20.36 22.43 23.03
CA SER A 25 -20.58 22.14 21.62
C SER A 25 -20.31 23.38 20.75
N ALA A 26 -19.78 23.17 19.55
CA ALA A 26 -19.66 24.22 18.55
C ALA A 26 -20.89 24.28 17.62
N PRO A 27 -21.17 25.41 16.97
CA PRO A 27 -22.15 25.46 15.89
C PRO A 27 -21.82 24.45 14.77
N PRO A 28 -22.84 24.00 13.99
CA PRO A 28 -22.59 23.11 12.88
C PRO A 28 -21.67 23.78 11.87
N PRO A 29 -20.64 23.08 11.34
CA PRO A 29 -19.77 23.62 10.31
C PRO A 29 -20.56 24.00 9.05
N THR A 30 -20.27 25.16 8.49
CA THR A 30 -20.87 25.64 7.23
C THR A 30 -20.05 25.20 6.01
N ASN A 31 -20.68 25.21 4.84
CA ASN A 31 -20.05 24.86 3.57
C ASN A 31 -19.39 23.47 3.52
N PHE A 32 -19.89 22.54 4.35
CA PHE A 32 -19.44 21.15 4.31
C PHE A 32 -19.75 20.50 2.95
N ARG A 33 -18.75 19.94 2.33
CA ARG A 33 -18.88 19.23 1.05
C ARG A 33 -17.81 18.17 0.88
N VAL A 34 -18.10 17.14 0.08
CA VAL A 34 -17.10 16.24 -0.48
C VAL A 34 -16.49 16.92 -1.70
N SER A 35 -15.27 17.41 -1.57
CA SER A 35 -14.55 18.18 -2.60
C SER A 35 -13.81 17.31 -3.60
N ALA A 36 -13.43 16.08 -3.22
CA ALA A 36 -12.86 15.08 -4.13
C ALA A 36 -13.19 13.64 -3.70
N VAL A 37 -13.36 12.80 -4.70
CA VAL A 37 -13.55 11.35 -4.57
C VAL A 37 -12.30 10.67 -5.09
N GLN A 38 -11.66 9.83 -4.25
CA GLN A 38 -10.37 9.23 -4.54
C GLN A 38 -10.36 7.73 -4.17
N ASP A 39 -9.20 7.07 -4.38
CA ASP A 39 -9.02 5.64 -4.08
C ASP A 39 -9.12 5.36 -2.58
N SER A 40 -10.20 4.69 -2.20
CA SER A 40 -10.52 4.33 -0.82
C SER A 40 -10.60 5.52 0.13
N GLN A 41 -10.88 6.73 -0.38
CA GLN A 41 -10.96 7.94 0.43
C GLN A 41 -11.85 9.02 -0.18
N LEU A 42 -12.32 9.92 0.69
CA LEU A 42 -13.08 11.12 0.33
C LEU A 42 -12.36 12.33 0.93
N TYR A 43 -12.09 13.35 0.11
CA TYR A 43 -11.61 14.63 0.59
C TYR A 43 -12.79 15.57 0.86
N MET A 44 -12.89 16.05 2.07
CA MET A 44 -13.97 16.89 2.55
C MET A 44 -13.44 18.24 2.99
N THR A 45 -14.23 19.26 2.79
CA THR A 45 -13.91 20.65 3.17
C THR A 45 -15.12 21.31 3.84
N TRP A 46 -14.84 22.22 4.77
CA TRP A 46 -15.82 23.05 5.49
C TRP A 46 -15.19 24.35 5.97
N ASP A 47 -16.01 25.29 6.41
CA ASP A 47 -15.50 26.51 7.04
C ASP A 47 -15.07 26.18 8.47
N ALA A 48 -13.77 26.33 8.77
CA ALA A 48 -13.23 26.08 10.10
C ALA A 48 -13.33 27.34 10.98
N THR A 49 -13.72 27.13 12.23
CA THR A 49 -13.70 28.17 13.28
C THR A 49 -12.47 27.97 14.16
N PRO A 50 -11.68 29.02 14.43
CA PRO A 50 -10.54 28.90 15.35
C PRO A 50 -10.93 28.38 16.73
N GLY A 51 -10.13 27.47 17.30
CA GLY A 51 -10.38 26.85 18.60
C GLY A 51 -11.42 25.71 18.60
N VAL A 52 -11.96 25.35 17.45
CA VAL A 52 -12.88 24.21 17.31
C VAL A 52 -12.12 22.98 16.85
N GLU A 53 -12.34 21.86 17.54
CA GLU A 53 -11.95 20.53 17.11
C GLU A 53 -13.13 19.89 16.35
N TYR A 54 -12.86 19.32 15.18
CA TYR A 54 -13.85 18.67 14.33
C TYR A 54 -13.73 17.15 14.39
N TRP A 55 -14.88 16.49 14.33
CA TRP A 55 -15.01 15.07 14.14
C TRP A 55 -15.80 14.79 12.87
N VAL A 56 -15.24 13.94 12.01
CA VAL A 56 -15.86 13.50 10.77
C VAL A 56 -16.40 12.08 10.96
N PHE A 57 -17.60 11.83 10.49
CA PHE A 57 -18.27 10.54 10.52
C PHE A 57 -18.66 10.14 9.10
N CYS A 58 -18.39 8.90 8.71
CA CYS A 58 -18.82 8.33 7.45
C CYS A 58 -19.52 6.99 7.68
N ALA A 59 -20.78 6.90 7.31
CA ALA A 59 -21.62 5.72 7.43
C ALA A 59 -21.88 5.11 6.04
N PRO A 60 -21.91 3.78 5.92
CA PRO A 60 -22.28 3.10 4.67
C PRO A 60 -23.78 3.20 4.32
N ASP A 61 -24.56 3.72 5.23
CA ASP A 61 -26.00 3.98 5.06
C ASP A 61 -26.35 5.31 5.70
N ALA A 62 -26.92 6.23 4.92
CA ALA A 62 -27.29 7.58 5.38
C ALA A 62 -28.32 7.56 6.52
N SER A 63 -29.19 6.56 6.56
CA SER A 63 -30.22 6.44 7.60
C SER A 63 -29.63 6.14 8.99
N THR A 64 -28.37 5.71 9.07
CA THR A 64 -27.70 5.40 10.34
C THR A 64 -26.96 6.59 10.93
N LEU A 65 -26.88 7.75 10.25
CA LEU A 65 -26.20 8.96 10.73
C LEU A 65 -26.99 9.75 11.80
N ASP A 66 -28.15 9.25 12.24
CA ASP A 66 -28.98 9.90 13.24
C ASP A 66 -28.46 9.80 14.69
N SER A 67 -27.54 8.88 14.95
CA SER A 67 -26.93 8.68 16.27
C SER A 67 -25.43 8.98 16.24
N HIS A 68 -25.06 10.11 16.81
CA HIS A 68 -23.73 10.72 16.78
C HIS A 68 -22.64 10.00 17.59
N THR A 69 -22.94 8.86 18.20
CA THR A 69 -21.97 8.08 18.95
C THR A 69 -21.64 6.79 18.22
N PRO A 70 -20.37 6.54 17.87
CA PRO A 70 -19.94 5.24 17.41
C PRO A 70 -20.30 4.21 18.48
N SER A 71 -21.29 3.39 18.22
CA SER A 71 -21.63 2.27 19.10
C SER A 71 -21.24 0.96 18.41
N SER A 72 -21.06 -0.10 19.19
CA SER A 72 -20.81 -1.44 18.65
C SER A 72 -21.94 -1.96 17.75
N THR A 73 -23.07 -1.25 17.70
CA THR A 73 -24.23 -1.58 16.85
C THR A 73 -24.14 -0.96 15.45
N HIS A 74 -23.23 0.00 15.20
CA HIS A 74 -23.05 0.66 13.90
C HIS A 74 -21.91 0.02 13.12
N SER A 75 -22.16 -1.16 12.60
CA SER A 75 -21.18 -1.89 11.79
C SER A 75 -20.79 -1.11 10.53
N GLY A 76 -19.48 -0.93 10.34
CA GLY A 76 -18.92 -0.30 9.15
C GLY A 76 -18.85 1.24 9.19
N TRP A 77 -19.17 1.87 10.30
CA TRP A 77 -18.94 3.30 10.50
C TRP A 77 -17.45 3.59 10.66
N LEU A 78 -17.01 4.67 10.03
CA LEU A 78 -15.68 5.26 10.22
C LEU A 78 -15.82 6.64 10.84
N TYR A 79 -14.99 6.94 11.82
CA TYR A 79 -14.94 8.25 12.45
C TYR A 79 -13.51 8.70 12.66
N TYR A 80 -13.30 10.01 12.53
CA TYR A 80 -12.00 10.65 12.60
C TYR A 80 -12.09 11.82 13.56
N ARG A 81 -11.11 11.97 14.45
CA ARG A 81 -11.10 12.92 15.57
C ARG A 81 -9.88 13.82 15.55
N GLY A 82 -9.87 14.87 16.35
CA GLY A 82 -8.70 15.73 16.54
C GLY A 82 -8.40 16.62 15.34
N ILE A 83 -9.39 16.92 14.50
CA ILE A 83 -9.22 17.73 13.30
C ILE A 83 -9.40 19.19 13.69
N THR A 84 -8.39 20.03 13.44
CA THR A 84 -8.42 21.48 13.74
C THR A 84 -8.42 22.36 12.49
N THR A 85 -8.50 21.72 11.31
CA THR A 85 -8.52 22.38 9.99
C THR A 85 -9.91 22.33 9.37
N GLY A 86 -10.15 23.12 8.34
CA GLY A 86 -11.38 23.10 7.52
C GLY A 86 -11.38 22.02 6.44
N SER A 87 -10.54 21.00 6.54
CA SER A 87 -10.51 19.92 5.57
C SER A 87 -9.97 18.63 6.17
N TYR A 88 -10.40 17.50 5.60
CA TYR A 88 -9.91 16.17 6.01
C TYR A 88 -10.06 15.13 4.91
N TYR A 89 -9.16 14.16 4.91
CA TYR A 89 -9.25 12.96 4.08
C TYR A 89 -9.79 11.79 4.92
N ALA A 90 -11.05 11.42 4.71
CA ALA A 90 -11.60 10.18 5.27
C ALA A 90 -11.03 9.00 4.50
N THR A 91 -10.14 8.24 5.12
CA THR A 91 -9.42 7.11 4.52
C THR A 91 -9.99 5.77 5.01
N GLY A 92 -9.62 4.66 4.36
CA GLY A 92 -10.08 3.32 4.76
C GLY A 92 -11.49 2.98 4.27
N LEU A 93 -12.05 3.78 3.38
CA LEU A 93 -13.34 3.53 2.74
C LEU A 93 -13.21 2.43 1.67
N THR A 94 -14.28 1.72 1.41
CA THR A 94 -14.35 0.69 0.37
C THR A 94 -14.73 1.33 -0.97
N ASN A 95 -13.92 1.14 -2.00
CA ASN A 95 -14.21 1.60 -3.35
C ASN A 95 -15.51 0.98 -3.89
N GLY A 96 -16.30 1.78 -4.60
CA GLY A 96 -17.59 1.36 -5.14
C GLY A 96 -18.73 1.32 -4.12
N ARG A 97 -18.45 1.46 -2.82
CA ARG A 97 -19.47 1.55 -1.78
C ARG A 97 -19.83 3.00 -1.51
N GLN A 98 -21.11 3.31 -1.48
CA GLN A 98 -21.61 4.63 -1.13
C GLN A 98 -21.47 4.87 0.37
N TYR A 99 -21.05 6.08 0.74
CA TYR A 99 -20.98 6.55 2.12
C TYR A 99 -21.69 7.89 2.25
N ALA A 100 -22.42 8.06 3.33
CA ALA A 100 -22.89 9.36 3.79
C ALA A 100 -21.92 9.87 4.86
N CYS A 101 -21.35 11.04 4.67
CA CYS A 101 -20.42 11.66 5.61
C CYS A 101 -20.95 12.96 6.14
N THR A 102 -20.64 13.25 7.42
CA THR A 102 -20.95 14.51 8.10
C THR A 102 -19.78 14.94 8.98
N VAL A 103 -19.85 16.16 9.51
CA VAL A 103 -18.86 16.74 10.43
C VAL A 103 -19.55 17.53 11.53
N ASN A 104 -19.07 17.42 12.77
CA ASN A 104 -19.46 18.28 13.88
C ASN A 104 -18.26 18.91 14.57
N GLY A 105 -18.49 19.98 15.33
CA GLY A 105 -17.45 20.70 16.05
C GLY A 105 -17.62 20.61 17.57
N ARG A 106 -16.50 20.76 18.29
CA ARG A 106 -16.37 20.74 19.75
C ARG A 106 -15.44 21.86 20.20
N GLN A 107 -15.67 22.39 21.39
CA GLN A 107 -14.78 23.36 22.03
C GLN A 107 -14.34 22.84 23.40
N ASP A 108 -13.06 23.00 23.71
CA ASP A 108 -12.46 22.64 24.99
C ASP A 108 -12.82 21.22 25.48
N SER A 109 -12.73 20.23 24.57
CA SER A 109 -13.11 18.83 24.82
C SER A 109 -14.57 18.60 25.21
N GLY A 110 -15.45 19.53 24.87
CA GLY A 110 -16.88 19.45 25.12
C GLY A 110 -17.62 18.44 24.26
N PRO A 111 -18.93 18.32 24.40
CA PRO A 111 -19.76 17.45 23.61
C PRO A 111 -19.77 17.89 22.13
N GLY A 112 -20.04 16.94 21.23
CA GLY A 112 -20.26 17.26 19.80
C GLY A 112 -21.45 18.21 19.63
N GLY A 113 -21.29 19.21 18.76
CA GLY A 113 -22.35 20.08 18.31
C GLY A 113 -23.29 19.39 17.31
N LEU A 114 -24.17 20.19 16.71
CA LEU A 114 -25.00 19.73 15.60
C LEU A 114 -24.11 19.39 14.39
N ASP A 115 -24.52 18.38 13.65
CA ASP A 115 -23.85 17.96 12.44
C ASP A 115 -24.12 18.91 11.28
N ALA A 116 -23.15 19.01 10.39
CA ALA A 116 -23.39 19.57 9.05
C ALA A 116 -24.35 18.65 8.27
N THR A 117 -25.03 19.20 7.28
CA THR A 117 -25.88 18.39 6.38
C THR A 117 -25.04 17.29 5.72
N PRO A 118 -25.42 16.00 5.88
CA PRO A 118 -24.67 14.90 5.32
C PRO A 118 -24.48 15.01 3.79
N GLN A 119 -23.29 14.63 3.33
CA GLN A 119 -22.96 14.54 1.91
C GLN A 119 -22.73 13.08 1.54
N VAL A 120 -23.30 12.66 0.42
CA VAL A 120 -23.19 11.29 -0.08
C VAL A 120 -22.17 11.23 -1.21
N ALA A 121 -21.23 10.28 -1.11
CA ALA A 121 -20.23 10.04 -2.13
C ALA A 121 -19.77 8.57 -2.15
N THR A 122 -19.23 8.14 -3.28
CA THR A 122 -18.73 6.78 -3.49
C THR A 122 -17.24 6.86 -3.82
N PRO A 123 -16.34 6.38 -2.94
CA PRO A 123 -14.92 6.24 -3.26
C PRO A 123 -14.74 5.41 -4.53
N ARG A 124 -13.76 5.76 -5.33
CA ARG A 124 -13.48 5.09 -6.60
C ARG A 124 -12.05 4.58 -6.67
N PHE A 125 -11.80 3.56 -7.46
CA PHE A 125 -10.45 3.10 -7.74
C PHE A 125 -9.61 4.19 -8.42
N ALA A 126 -8.35 4.29 -8.03
CA ALA A 126 -7.38 5.15 -8.68
C ALA A 126 -6.97 4.61 -10.06
N GLY A 127 -6.31 5.43 -10.85
CA GLY A 127 -5.70 5.04 -12.13
C GLY A 127 -6.21 5.82 -13.34
N ALA A 128 -7.35 6.53 -13.22
CA ALA A 128 -7.88 7.36 -14.32
C ALA A 128 -7.16 8.72 -14.44
N ASN A 129 -6.76 9.31 -13.31
CA ASN A 129 -6.12 10.62 -13.29
C ASN A 129 -4.73 10.52 -12.65
N TRP A 130 -3.74 11.01 -13.37
CA TRP A 130 -2.35 11.02 -12.95
C TRP A 130 -1.80 12.44 -12.90
N THR A 131 -1.17 12.78 -11.78
CA THR A 131 -0.53 14.09 -11.57
C THR A 131 0.98 13.93 -11.65
N ALA A 132 1.63 14.83 -12.37
CA ALA A 132 3.08 14.96 -12.26
C ALA A 132 3.42 15.40 -10.84
N THR A 133 4.36 14.74 -10.20
CA THR A 133 4.87 15.22 -8.93
C THR A 133 5.88 16.33 -9.19
N THR A 134 5.85 17.38 -8.39
CA THR A 134 6.81 18.48 -8.47
C THR A 134 8.16 18.15 -7.87
N SER A 135 8.34 16.90 -7.43
CA SER A 135 9.61 16.44 -6.85
C SER A 135 10.76 16.54 -7.84
N SER A 136 11.92 16.85 -7.34
CA SER A 136 13.16 16.82 -8.10
C SER A 136 13.31 15.42 -8.74
N PRO A 137 13.48 15.31 -10.05
CA PRO A 137 13.64 14.01 -10.68
C PRO A 137 14.87 13.33 -10.07
N LEU A 138 14.75 12.03 -9.87
CA LEU A 138 15.91 11.18 -9.71
C LEU A 138 16.84 11.52 -10.87
N GLY A 139 18.07 11.93 -10.62
CA GLY A 139 18.98 12.46 -11.65
C GLY A 139 18.93 11.64 -12.95
N ALA A 140 18.96 12.30 -14.08
CA ALA A 140 18.73 11.74 -15.42
C ALA A 140 19.64 10.54 -15.83
N GLY A 141 20.56 10.09 -14.99
CA GLY A 141 21.46 8.96 -15.21
C GLY A 141 21.18 7.75 -14.32
N MET A 142 20.17 7.78 -13.45
CA MET A 142 19.95 6.70 -12.47
C MET A 142 19.48 5.39 -13.12
N GLY A 143 18.83 5.43 -14.31
CA GLY A 143 18.27 4.23 -14.91
C GLY A 143 17.39 3.46 -13.92
N LEU A 144 16.38 4.15 -13.35
CA LEU A 144 15.52 3.62 -12.29
C LEU A 144 14.92 2.27 -12.68
N ARG A 145 14.99 1.30 -11.78
CA ARG A 145 14.48 -0.06 -11.99
C ARG A 145 13.46 -0.51 -10.95
N SER A 146 13.58 -0.07 -9.70
CA SER A 146 12.68 -0.48 -8.63
C SER A 146 12.59 0.57 -7.54
N VAL A 147 11.42 0.61 -6.89
CA VAL A 147 11.14 1.46 -5.72
C VAL A 147 10.49 0.62 -4.65
N ALA A 148 10.89 0.81 -3.41
CA ALA A 148 10.24 0.24 -2.25
C ALA A 148 9.87 1.31 -1.23
N TYR A 149 8.83 1.03 -0.47
CA TYR A 149 8.37 1.84 0.66
C TYR A 149 8.48 1.02 1.94
N GLY A 150 8.85 1.68 3.03
CA GLY A 150 8.92 1.03 4.34
C GLY A 150 8.84 2.02 5.49
N LEU A 151 8.47 1.49 6.65
CA LEU A 151 8.38 2.22 7.91
C LEU A 151 9.62 1.93 8.75
N PHE A 152 10.42 2.95 9.03
CA PHE A 152 11.52 2.84 9.97
C PHE A 152 11.10 3.32 11.36
N SER A 153 11.32 2.49 12.38
CA SER A 153 11.34 2.93 13.77
C SER A 153 12.69 3.57 14.07
N LEU A 154 12.78 4.87 13.93
CA LEU A 154 13.88 5.65 14.50
C LEU A 154 13.59 5.80 16.00
N GLN A 155 14.63 5.79 16.87
CA GLN A 155 14.55 5.74 18.34
C GLN A 155 13.48 6.64 19.02
N SER A 156 12.89 7.60 18.30
CA SER A 156 11.87 8.51 18.81
C SER A 156 10.74 8.84 17.83
N ALA A 157 10.78 8.33 16.59
CA ALA A 157 9.74 8.56 15.58
C ALA A 157 9.72 7.45 14.52
N THR A 158 8.54 7.15 13.97
CA THR A 158 8.41 6.36 12.75
C THR A 158 8.46 7.31 11.55
N ALA A 159 9.26 6.99 10.56
CA ALA A 159 9.32 7.76 9.33
C ALA A 159 8.97 6.91 8.11
N ASP A 160 8.12 7.47 7.25
CA ASP A 160 7.80 6.91 5.94
C ASP A 160 8.99 7.13 5.00
N GLN A 161 9.58 6.06 4.50
CA GLN A 161 10.76 6.12 3.66
C GLN A 161 10.52 5.43 2.31
N PHE A 162 11.07 6.03 1.28
CA PHE A 162 11.14 5.46 -0.05
C PHE A 162 12.60 5.24 -0.44
N VAL A 163 12.86 4.10 -1.03
CA VAL A 163 14.15 3.77 -1.62
C VAL A 163 13.95 3.43 -3.08
N ALA A 164 14.68 4.12 -3.95
CA ALA A 164 14.75 3.84 -5.36
C ALA A 164 16.14 3.31 -5.72
N VAL A 165 16.19 2.31 -6.60
CA VAL A 165 17.45 1.69 -7.07
C VAL A 165 17.51 1.62 -8.59
N GLY A 166 18.71 1.61 -9.14
CA GLY A 166 18.88 1.65 -10.59
C GLY A 166 20.25 1.23 -11.10
N GLY A 167 20.58 1.72 -12.28
CA GLY A 167 21.83 1.42 -12.98
C GLY A 167 23.07 1.90 -12.22
N GLY A 168 24.20 1.21 -12.41
CA GLY A 168 25.48 1.58 -11.84
C GLY A 168 25.52 1.57 -10.30
N GLY A 169 24.65 0.80 -9.64
CA GLY A 169 24.58 0.74 -8.18
C GLY A 169 23.98 1.98 -7.52
N GLN A 170 23.28 2.80 -8.28
CA GLN A 170 22.69 4.03 -7.75
C GLN A 170 21.50 3.72 -6.83
N ILE A 171 21.47 4.45 -5.71
CA ILE A 171 20.40 4.41 -4.72
C ILE A 171 19.96 5.85 -4.47
N ALA A 172 18.65 6.07 -4.37
CA ALA A 172 18.07 7.34 -3.94
C ALA A 172 17.07 7.11 -2.81
N LEU A 173 17.00 8.10 -1.94
CA LEU A 173 16.16 8.09 -0.75
C LEU A 173 15.17 9.24 -0.81
N SER A 174 13.96 9.02 -0.35
CA SER A 174 12.97 10.09 -0.18
C SER A 174 12.07 9.82 1.01
N THR A 175 11.62 10.89 1.64
CA THR A 175 10.54 10.87 2.63
C THR A 175 9.29 11.47 2.00
N ALA A 176 8.13 10.89 2.28
CA ALA A 176 6.87 11.55 1.94
C ALA A 176 6.70 12.78 2.85
N SER A 177 6.45 13.93 2.27
CA SER A 177 6.18 15.16 3.02
C SER A 177 4.90 15.83 2.53
N GLY A 178 4.12 16.34 3.48
CA GLY A 178 2.87 17.05 3.21
C GLY A 178 1.71 16.17 2.73
N ALA A 179 0.52 16.75 2.67
CA ALA A 179 -0.71 16.08 2.25
C ALA A 179 -0.66 15.58 0.79
N GLU A 180 0.20 16.15 -0.04
CA GLU A 180 0.36 15.84 -1.46
C GLU A 180 1.37 14.71 -1.71
N ALA A 181 2.00 14.15 -0.66
CA ALA A 181 3.05 13.13 -0.77
C ALA A 181 4.15 13.51 -1.78
N THR A 182 4.63 14.74 -1.69
CA THR A 182 5.77 15.19 -2.49
C THR A 182 7.00 14.40 -2.08
N LEU A 183 7.62 13.70 -3.02
CA LEU A 183 8.86 12.98 -2.80
C LEU A 183 10.04 13.83 -3.22
N ASN A 184 10.88 14.20 -2.26
CA ASN A 184 12.14 14.88 -2.52
C ASN A 184 13.27 13.85 -2.44
N TRP A 185 13.78 13.46 -3.60
CA TRP A 185 14.83 12.46 -3.69
C TRP A 185 16.20 13.02 -3.41
N SER A 186 16.99 12.28 -2.65
CA SER A 186 18.40 12.55 -2.39
C SER A 186 19.22 11.28 -2.53
N THR A 187 20.44 11.40 -2.97
CA THR A 187 21.40 10.28 -2.95
C THR A 187 21.94 10.11 -1.52
N PRO A 188 22.15 8.85 -1.04
CA PRO A 188 22.79 8.65 0.25
C PRO A 188 24.20 9.22 0.27
N ALA A 189 24.58 9.82 1.40
CA ALA A 189 25.95 10.24 1.66
C ALA A 189 26.47 9.54 2.93
N PRO A 190 27.55 8.76 2.85
CA PRO A 190 28.39 8.52 1.66
C PRO A 190 27.71 7.59 0.65
N ALA A 191 28.13 7.70 -0.61
CA ALA A 191 27.75 6.72 -1.64
C ALA A 191 28.18 5.31 -1.22
N VAL A 192 27.44 4.29 -1.66
CA VAL A 192 27.76 2.88 -1.31
C VAL A 192 29.08 2.50 -1.95
N SER A 193 30.11 2.39 -1.12
CA SER A 193 31.50 2.15 -1.60
C SER A 193 31.59 0.80 -2.33
N GLY A 194 32.17 0.83 -3.53
CA GLY A 194 32.42 -0.37 -4.34
C GLY A 194 31.20 -0.97 -5.02
N LEU A 195 30.03 -0.36 -4.93
CA LEU A 195 28.84 -0.80 -5.65
C LEU A 195 28.73 -0.06 -6.99
N THR A 196 29.11 -0.75 -8.06
CA THR A 196 29.04 -0.23 -9.45
C THR A 196 28.13 -1.08 -10.34
N SER A 197 27.61 -2.20 -9.80
CA SER A 197 26.72 -3.09 -10.52
C SER A 197 25.28 -2.58 -10.45
N ASP A 198 24.52 -2.80 -11.51
CA ASP A 198 23.10 -2.47 -11.56
C ASP A 198 22.32 -3.14 -10.43
N LEU A 199 21.45 -2.39 -9.77
CA LEU A 199 20.46 -2.89 -8.82
C LEU A 199 19.10 -2.98 -9.54
N ASN A 200 18.54 -4.17 -9.59
CA ASN A 200 17.32 -4.48 -10.36
C ASN A 200 16.04 -4.42 -9.52
N ALA A 201 16.12 -4.75 -8.24
CA ALA A 201 14.97 -4.77 -7.35
C ALA A 201 15.35 -4.36 -5.94
N VAL A 202 14.40 -3.77 -5.22
CA VAL A 202 14.52 -3.42 -3.81
C VAL A 202 13.23 -3.79 -3.07
N THR A 203 13.36 -4.25 -1.83
CA THR A 203 12.23 -4.52 -0.94
C THR A 203 12.50 -3.98 0.45
N TYR A 204 11.43 -3.72 1.21
CA TYR A 204 11.52 -3.45 2.63
C TYR A 204 11.33 -4.75 3.42
N TYR A 205 12.20 -4.95 4.41
CA TYR A 205 12.18 -6.11 5.30
C TYR A 205 12.15 -5.64 6.75
N GLY A 206 11.11 -6.00 7.49
CA GLY A 206 10.87 -5.45 8.84
C GLY A 206 11.77 -5.99 9.96
N TYR A 207 12.73 -6.88 9.66
CA TYR A 207 13.67 -7.45 10.63
C TYR A 207 14.56 -6.38 11.28
N GLY A 208 14.76 -6.47 12.59
CA GLY A 208 15.70 -5.60 13.32
C GLY A 208 15.38 -4.11 13.33
N GLY A 209 14.09 -3.73 13.25
CA GLY A 209 13.66 -2.34 13.22
C GLY A 209 13.47 -1.77 11.82
N GLY A 210 13.59 -2.61 10.81
CA GLY A 210 13.39 -2.29 9.39
C GLY A 210 14.69 -2.19 8.60
N ARG A 211 14.67 -2.73 7.40
CA ARG A 211 15.83 -2.72 6.49
C ARG A 211 15.35 -2.71 5.04
N PHE A 212 15.94 -1.88 4.19
CA PHE A 212 15.83 -2.07 2.76
C PHE A 212 16.93 -2.99 2.28
N VAL A 213 16.57 -3.90 1.38
CA VAL A 213 17.48 -4.85 0.74
C VAL A 213 17.28 -4.76 -0.77
N ALA A 214 18.35 -4.46 -1.48
CA ALA A 214 18.36 -4.37 -2.93
C ALA A 214 19.25 -5.47 -3.53
N VAL A 215 18.84 -6.01 -4.65
CA VAL A 215 19.54 -7.08 -5.36
C VAL A 215 19.76 -6.69 -6.83
N GLY A 216 20.79 -7.25 -7.46
CA GLY A 216 21.09 -6.85 -8.83
C GLY A 216 22.04 -7.74 -9.59
N ALA A 217 22.74 -7.14 -10.53
CA ALA A 217 23.64 -7.83 -11.45
C ALA A 217 24.79 -8.53 -10.71
N GLY A 218 25.16 -9.69 -11.19
CA GLY A 218 26.26 -10.50 -10.64
C GLY A 218 26.02 -11.00 -9.21
N GLY A 219 24.76 -11.15 -8.78
CA GLY A 219 24.40 -11.57 -7.42
C GLY A 219 24.75 -10.56 -6.34
N LYS A 220 24.91 -9.28 -6.69
CA LYS A 220 25.20 -8.22 -5.73
C LYS A 220 24.00 -7.86 -4.90
N VAL A 221 24.27 -7.56 -3.64
CA VAL A 221 23.26 -7.12 -2.65
C VAL A 221 23.73 -5.82 -2.02
N ALA A 222 22.79 -4.88 -1.86
CA ALA A 222 22.97 -3.70 -1.01
C ALA A 222 21.90 -3.72 0.08
N TYR A 223 22.27 -3.40 1.31
CA TYR A 223 21.33 -3.39 2.43
C TYR A 223 21.65 -2.26 3.43
N ILE A 224 20.64 -1.75 4.09
CA ILE A 224 20.84 -0.75 5.14
C ILE A 224 21.42 -1.41 6.38
N THR A 225 22.57 -0.91 6.85
CA THR A 225 23.21 -1.33 8.11
C THR A 225 22.77 -0.50 9.29
N ASN A 226 22.44 0.78 9.04
CA ASN A 226 21.98 1.70 10.07
C ASN A 226 20.95 2.67 9.48
N ALA A 227 19.72 2.58 9.96
CA ALA A 227 18.61 3.41 9.52
C ALA A 227 18.72 4.88 9.97
N ALA A 228 19.39 5.15 11.11
CA ALA A 228 19.49 6.50 11.66
C ALA A 228 20.34 7.45 10.80
N ASN A 229 21.34 6.90 10.10
CA ASN A 229 22.26 7.68 9.25
C ASN A 229 22.33 7.15 7.80
N TRP A 230 21.44 6.26 7.41
CA TRP A 230 21.35 5.69 6.07
C TRP A 230 22.65 5.05 5.58
N THR A 231 23.36 4.37 6.47
CA THR A 231 24.57 3.64 6.09
C THR A 231 24.22 2.35 5.40
N TRP A 232 24.85 2.11 4.25
CA TRP A 232 24.65 0.94 3.43
C TRP A 232 25.85 0.00 3.50
N GLY A 233 25.56 -1.30 3.54
CA GLY A 233 26.51 -2.38 3.35
C GLY A 233 26.28 -3.09 2.04
N THR A 234 27.25 -3.88 1.62
CA THR A 234 27.17 -4.76 0.45
C THR A 234 27.40 -6.20 0.85
N ALA A 235 26.74 -7.12 0.14
CA ALA A 235 26.96 -8.56 0.23
C ALA A 235 26.92 -9.18 -1.16
N THR A 236 27.25 -10.46 -1.24
CA THR A 236 27.14 -11.25 -2.46
C THR A 236 26.35 -12.52 -2.20
N MET A 237 25.56 -12.92 -3.18
CA MET A 237 24.82 -14.18 -3.13
C MET A 237 25.71 -15.36 -3.53
N PRO A 238 25.33 -16.60 -3.25
CA PRO A 238 26.04 -17.81 -3.67
C PRO A 238 25.86 -18.10 -5.18
N THR A 239 25.64 -17.06 -5.97
CA THR A 239 25.49 -17.11 -7.44
C THR A 239 26.00 -15.82 -8.05
N THR A 240 26.53 -15.91 -9.27
CA THR A 240 26.90 -14.75 -10.09
C THR A 240 25.80 -14.36 -11.10
N ALA A 241 24.64 -15.03 -11.04
CA ALA A 241 23.51 -14.69 -11.87
C ALA A 241 22.95 -13.30 -11.51
N ASP A 242 22.45 -12.58 -12.50
CA ASP A 242 21.72 -11.34 -12.26
C ASP A 242 20.40 -11.67 -11.54
N MET A 243 20.19 -11.05 -10.39
CA MET A 243 18.95 -11.14 -9.65
C MET A 243 17.98 -10.06 -10.14
N ASN A 244 16.75 -10.47 -10.48
CA ASN A 244 15.75 -9.61 -11.11
C ASN A 244 14.69 -9.11 -10.12
N ALA A 245 14.38 -9.90 -9.10
CA ALA A 245 13.37 -9.55 -8.10
C ALA A 245 13.75 -10.03 -6.70
N VAL A 246 13.22 -9.36 -5.68
CA VAL A 246 13.35 -9.73 -4.28
C VAL A 246 12.04 -9.42 -3.55
N ALA A 247 11.61 -10.32 -2.67
CA ALA A 247 10.44 -10.12 -1.83
C ALA A 247 10.70 -10.59 -0.39
N ALA A 248 9.94 -10.06 0.55
CA ALA A 248 10.04 -10.37 1.97
C ALA A 248 8.77 -11.07 2.48
N ALA A 249 8.93 -12.06 3.35
CA ALA A 249 7.87 -12.67 4.13
C ALA A 249 7.83 -12.04 5.53
N GLY A 250 7.28 -10.84 5.63
CA GLY A 250 7.17 -10.11 6.89
C GLY A 250 8.53 -9.91 7.57
N LEU A 251 8.73 -10.56 8.72
CA LEU A 251 9.96 -10.48 9.54
C LEU A 251 10.83 -11.76 9.45
N SER A 252 10.44 -12.76 8.66
CA SER A 252 11.01 -14.10 8.77
C SER A 252 12.03 -14.43 7.69
N SER A 253 11.82 -14.01 6.45
CA SER A 253 12.71 -14.39 5.34
C SER A 253 12.57 -13.49 4.14
N LEU A 254 13.59 -13.53 3.28
CA LEU A 254 13.68 -12.92 1.98
C LEU A 254 13.95 -13.98 0.94
N VAL A 255 13.35 -13.83 -0.22
CA VAL A 255 13.66 -14.62 -1.42
C VAL A 255 14.00 -13.68 -2.55
N ALA A 256 15.13 -13.93 -3.22
CA ALA A 256 15.53 -13.27 -4.44
C ALA A 256 15.56 -14.27 -5.60
N VAL A 257 15.14 -13.85 -6.78
CA VAL A 257 15.07 -14.67 -8.00
C VAL A 257 15.72 -13.96 -9.17
N GLY A 258 16.25 -14.74 -10.14
CA GLY A 258 17.02 -14.18 -11.23
C GLY A 258 17.17 -15.02 -12.48
N LYS A 259 18.18 -14.67 -13.29
CA LYS A 259 18.52 -15.35 -14.52
C LYS A 259 18.91 -16.81 -14.28
N GLY A 260 18.63 -17.67 -15.26
CA GLY A 260 18.98 -19.09 -15.22
C GLY A 260 18.25 -19.86 -14.11
N GLY A 261 17.10 -19.39 -13.67
CA GLY A 261 16.34 -19.99 -12.56
C GLY A 261 16.97 -19.76 -11.18
N ALA A 262 17.95 -18.87 -11.05
CA ALA A 262 18.62 -18.61 -9.78
C ALA A 262 17.62 -18.21 -8.70
N ILE A 263 17.68 -18.85 -7.53
CA ILE A 263 16.89 -18.48 -6.33
C ILE A 263 17.83 -18.52 -5.13
N ALA A 264 17.80 -17.44 -4.33
CA ALA A 264 18.53 -17.31 -3.09
C ALA A 264 17.62 -16.87 -1.94
N ILE A 265 17.90 -17.33 -0.74
CA ILE A 265 17.14 -17.08 0.48
C ILE A 265 18.02 -16.43 1.54
N SER A 266 17.42 -15.56 2.34
CA SER A 266 18.08 -14.92 3.48
C SER A 266 17.11 -14.72 4.64
N GLY A 267 17.59 -14.88 5.87
CA GLY A 267 16.85 -14.56 7.08
C GLY A 267 17.16 -13.17 7.64
N ASP A 268 18.19 -12.49 7.12
CA ASP A 268 18.68 -11.21 7.65
C ASP A 268 18.93 -10.13 6.56
N GLY A 269 18.84 -10.51 5.28
CA GLY A 269 19.14 -9.65 4.13
C GLY A 269 20.64 -9.45 3.87
N VAL A 270 21.52 -10.11 4.61
CA VAL A 270 22.98 -10.02 4.53
C VAL A 270 23.60 -11.35 4.11
N SER A 271 23.24 -12.41 4.81
CA SER A 271 23.71 -13.76 4.56
C SER A 271 22.71 -14.50 3.67
N TRP A 272 23.18 -14.96 2.51
CA TRP A 272 22.33 -15.59 1.50
C TRP A 272 22.77 -17.02 1.22
N THR A 273 21.81 -17.91 1.04
CA THR A 273 22.00 -19.30 0.65
C THR A 273 21.22 -19.62 -0.62
N ALA A 274 21.73 -20.52 -1.46
CA ALA A 274 20.99 -20.99 -2.63
C ALA A 274 19.80 -21.85 -2.21
N ALA A 275 18.72 -21.78 -2.99
CA ALA A 275 17.60 -22.70 -2.84
C ALA A 275 18.06 -24.16 -3.02
N ALA A 276 17.46 -25.08 -2.27
CA ALA A 276 17.85 -26.51 -2.30
C ALA A 276 17.41 -27.21 -3.59
N SER A 277 16.25 -26.81 -4.13
CA SER A 277 15.77 -27.28 -5.43
C SER A 277 15.05 -26.16 -6.18
N VAL A 278 15.28 -26.12 -7.49
CA VAL A 278 14.68 -25.12 -8.39
C VAL A 278 13.96 -25.85 -9.52
N GLY A 279 12.69 -25.61 -9.69
CA GLY A 279 11.85 -26.33 -10.65
C GLY A 279 12.03 -25.89 -12.12
N SER A 280 12.96 -24.98 -12.44
CA SER A 280 13.17 -24.45 -13.80
C SER A 280 14.54 -23.81 -13.94
N SER A 281 15.07 -23.79 -15.16
CA SER A 281 16.25 -23.00 -15.56
C SER A 281 15.89 -21.71 -16.30
N ASN A 282 14.62 -21.41 -16.49
CA ASN A 282 14.18 -20.18 -17.13
C ASN A 282 14.46 -18.97 -16.24
N ALA A 283 14.70 -17.82 -16.85
CA ALA A 283 14.89 -16.59 -16.08
C ALA A 283 13.62 -16.24 -15.31
N LEU A 284 13.75 -16.03 -13.99
CA LEU A 284 12.69 -15.60 -13.12
C LEU A 284 12.71 -14.07 -13.04
N ARG A 285 11.53 -13.43 -13.14
CA ARG A 285 11.37 -11.98 -13.26
C ARG A 285 10.63 -11.36 -12.09
N GLY A 286 9.79 -12.14 -11.40
CA GLY A 286 9.00 -11.69 -10.27
C GLY A 286 8.94 -12.74 -9.17
N VAL A 287 8.85 -12.30 -7.93
CA VAL A 287 8.64 -13.16 -6.76
C VAL A 287 7.74 -12.45 -5.76
N ALA A 288 6.85 -13.20 -5.12
CA ALA A 288 5.97 -12.69 -4.08
C ALA A 288 5.73 -13.74 -2.98
N TYR A 289 5.44 -13.26 -1.79
CA TYR A 289 5.02 -14.08 -0.66
C TYR A 289 3.51 -13.92 -0.43
N VAL A 290 2.81 -15.01 -0.32
CA VAL A 290 1.38 -15.07 0.01
C VAL A 290 1.25 -15.53 1.46
N PRO A 291 0.81 -14.66 2.37
CA PRO A 291 0.66 -15.02 3.78
C PRO A 291 -0.42 -16.08 4.00
N ALA A 292 -0.32 -16.83 5.09
CA ALA A 292 -1.40 -17.72 5.53
C ALA A 292 -2.64 -16.93 5.95
N VAL A 293 -3.79 -17.54 5.81
CA VAL A 293 -5.07 -17.02 6.31
C VAL A 293 -5.61 -17.97 7.40
N ASN A 294 -6.17 -17.40 8.47
CA ASN A 294 -6.80 -18.18 9.52
C ASN A 294 -7.92 -19.07 8.95
N ASN A 295 -7.85 -20.37 9.21
CA ASN A 295 -8.77 -21.37 8.65
C ASN A 295 -8.79 -21.46 7.11
N GLY A 296 -7.74 -20.97 6.45
CA GLY A 296 -7.59 -20.95 5.00
C GLY A 296 -6.28 -21.61 4.54
N PRO A 297 -5.82 -21.31 3.32
CA PRO A 297 -4.57 -21.83 2.78
C PRO A 297 -3.35 -21.45 3.61
N SER A 298 -2.39 -22.36 3.69
CA SER A 298 -1.07 -22.11 4.25
C SER A 298 -0.31 -21.07 3.42
N ALA A 299 0.64 -20.38 4.04
CA ALA A 299 1.51 -19.45 3.35
C ALA A 299 2.35 -20.14 2.26
N TYR A 300 2.64 -19.40 1.19
CA TYR A 300 3.51 -19.88 0.12
C TYR A 300 4.22 -18.75 -0.60
N TRP A 301 5.28 -19.10 -1.28
CA TRP A 301 5.98 -18.25 -2.22
C TRP A 301 5.57 -18.59 -3.65
N VAL A 302 5.55 -17.59 -4.51
CA VAL A 302 5.38 -17.77 -5.95
C VAL A 302 6.45 -16.97 -6.69
N ALA A 303 7.10 -17.60 -7.67
CA ALA A 303 8.01 -16.95 -8.60
C ALA A 303 7.52 -17.15 -10.03
N VAL A 304 7.67 -16.12 -10.85
CA VAL A 304 7.21 -16.10 -12.25
C VAL A 304 8.34 -15.66 -13.18
N GLY A 305 8.29 -16.13 -14.44
CA GLY A 305 9.38 -15.84 -15.36
C GLY A 305 9.11 -16.22 -16.82
N ASP A 306 10.20 -16.38 -17.57
CA ASP A 306 10.18 -16.61 -19.00
C ASP A 306 9.46 -17.90 -19.37
N GLY A 307 8.83 -17.90 -20.55
CA GLY A 307 8.15 -19.08 -21.12
C GLY A 307 6.98 -19.55 -20.25
N GLY A 308 6.25 -18.67 -19.61
CA GLY A 308 5.12 -18.99 -18.75
C GLY A 308 5.51 -19.66 -17.44
N THR A 309 6.78 -19.58 -17.04
CA THR A 309 7.26 -20.26 -15.82
C THR A 309 6.56 -19.71 -14.59
N ILE A 310 5.97 -20.62 -13.82
CA ILE A 310 5.47 -20.38 -12.46
C ILE A 310 6.07 -21.44 -11.55
N LEU A 311 6.70 -20.98 -10.47
CA LEU A 311 7.22 -21.85 -9.42
C LEU A 311 6.51 -21.52 -8.10
N LYS A 312 6.22 -22.54 -7.31
CA LYS A 312 5.63 -22.43 -5.98
C LYS A 312 6.52 -23.10 -4.95
N SER A 313 6.61 -22.50 -3.76
CA SER A 313 7.32 -23.06 -2.60
C SER A 313 6.58 -22.74 -1.31
N THR A 314 6.62 -23.63 -0.33
CA THR A 314 6.09 -23.40 1.02
C THR A 314 7.14 -22.93 2.02
N ASP A 315 8.43 -23.07 1.68
CA ASP A 315 9.57 -22.78 2.56
C ASP A 315 10.59 -21.79 1.96
N GLY A 316 10.41 -21.42 0.68
CA GLY A 316 11.34 -20.57 -0.09
C GLY A 316 12.57 -21.29 -0.61
N SER A 317 12.81 -22.55 -0.20
CA SER A 317 13.99 -23.33 -0.54
C SER A 317 13.71 -24.45 -1.55
N ASN A 318 12.56 -25.10 -1.42
CA ASN A 318 12.13 -26.17 -2.31
C ASN A 318 11.01 -25.67 -3.23
N TRP A 319 11.29 -25.64 -4.52
CA TRP A 319 10.38 -25.07 -5.53
C TRP A 319 9.89 -26.15 -6.49
N VAL A 320 8.61 -26.09 -6.79
CA VAL A 320 7.94 -26.96 -7.76
C VAL A 320 7.30 -26.13 -8.86
N SER A 321 7.38 -26.65 -10.08
CA SER A 321 6.75 -26.01 -11.25
C SER A 321 5.24 -26.20 -11.21
N VAL A 322 4.51 -25.11 -11.55
CA VAL A 322 3.06 -25.07 -11.68
C VAL A 322 2.72 -24.66 -13.12
N SER A 323 1.75 -25.31 -13.73
CA SER A 323 1.33 -24.95 -15.10
C SER A 323 0.63 -23.59 -15.11
N SER A 324 1.12 -22.69 -15.95
CA SER A 324 0.50 -21.39 -16.20
C SER A 324 -0.58 -21.44 -17.29
N GLY A 325 -0.53 -22.43 -18.18
CA GLY A 325 -1.39 -22.50 -19.37
C GLY A 325 -1.00 -21.53 -20.49
N VAL A 326 0.10 -20.76 -20.35
CA VAL A 326 0.62 -19.81 -21.34
C VAL A 326 2.10 -20.04 -21.60
N SER A 327 2.59 -19.49 -22.71
CA SER A 327 4.03 -19.46 -23.06
C SER A 327 4.65 -18.06 -22.99
N ASP A 328 3.90 -17.06 -22.58
CA ASP A 328 4.36 -15.67 -22.44
C ASP A 328 5.47 -15.56 -21.41
N ASN A 329 6.35 -14.58 -21.54
CA ASN A 329 7.23 -14.23 -20.46
C ASN A 329 6.44 -13.46 -19.39
N LEU A 330 6.33 -14.03 -18.20
CA LEU A 330 5.67 -13.39 -17.08
C LEU A 330 6.61 -12.34 -16.46
N THR A 331 6.18 -11.07 -16.48
CA THR A 331 7.01 -9.91 -16.12
C THR A 331 6.90 -9.52 -14.65
N GLY A 332 5.81 -9.89 -13.98
CA GLY A 332 5.59 -9.55 -12.59
C GLY A 332 4.45 -10.34 -11.94
N VAL A 333 4.43 -10.32 -10.61
CA VAL A 333 3.40 -10.97 -9.79
C VAL A 333 3.08 -10.08 -8.60
N ALA A 334 1.79 -10.00 -8.24
CA ALA A 334 1.29 -9.20 -7.12
C ALA A 334 0.28 -9.99 -6.28
N VAL A 335 0.21 -9.65 -4.98
CA VAL A 335 -0.65 -10.29 -4.00
C VAL A 335 -1.61 -9.25 -3.43
N LEU A 336 -2.92 -9.48 -3.57
CA LEU A 336 -3.99 -8.61 -3.12
C LEU A 336 -4.67 -9.19 -1.88
N PRO A 337 -4.59 -8.53 -0.71
CA PRO A 337 -5.38 -8.93 0.43
C PRO A 337 -6.87 -8.64 0.19
N VAL A 338 -7.71 -9.60 0.53
CA VAL A 338 -9.17 -9.48 0.55
C VAL A 338 -9.59 -9.36 2.01
N THR A 339 -10.25 -8.26 2.33
CA THR A 339 -10.72 -7.98 3.70
C THR A 339 -12.24 -8.09 3.79
N ASP A 340 -12.72 -8.49 4.96
CA ASP A 340 -14.14 -8.39 5.31
C ASP A 340 -14.55 -6.96 5.69
N SER A 341 -15.79 -6.79 6.11
CA SER A 341 -16.33 -5.49 6.53
C SER A 341 -15.68 -4.93 7.81
N THR A 342 -14.94 -5.74 8.57
CA THR A 342 -14.20 -5.33 9.77
C THR A 342 -12.76 -4.94 9.47
N GLY A 343 -12.29 -5.15 8.22
CA GLY A 343 -10.91 -4.93 7.79
C GLY A 343 -9.98 -6.11 8.05
N LEU A 344 -10.51 -7.25 8.53
CA LEU A 344 -9.73 -8.48 8.71
C LEU A 344 -9.47 -9.13 7.34
N VAL A 345 -8.22 -9.54 7.10
CA VAL A 345 -7.87 -10.27 5.88
C VAL A 345 -8.44 -11.68 5.95
N THR A 346 -9.29 -12.01 4.98
CA THR A 346 -9.97 -13.31 4.88
C THR A 346 -9.47 -14.19 3.74
N ALA A 347 -8.77 -13.60 2.77
CA ALA A 347 -8.17 -14.30 1.65
C ALA A 347 -7.06 -13.45 1.00
N TYR A 348 -6.28 -14.09 0.12
CA TYR A 348 -5.39 -13.40 -0.81
C TYR A 348 -5.73 -13.82 -2.24
N LYS A 349 -5.69 -12.86 -3.16
CA LYS A 349 -5.70 -13.09 -4.61
C LYS A 349 -4.31 -12.83 -5.14
N VAL A 350 -3.85 -13.64 -6.07
CA VAL A 350 -2.51 -13.52 -6.66
C VAL A 350 -2.66 -13.41 -8.16
N ALA A 351 -2.14 -12.35 -8.74
CA ALA A 351 -2.15 -12.15 -10.18
C ALA A 351 -0.73 -12.00 -10.72
N ALA A 352 -0.44 -12.69 -11.83
CA ALA A 352 0.77 -12.51 -12.61
C ALA A 352 0.41 -11.85 -13.95
N VAL A 353 1.33 -11.06 -14.52
CA VAL A 353 1.14 -10.40 -15.82
C VAL A 353 2.30 -10.73 -16.75
N GLY A 354 2.05 -10.69 -18.05
CA GLY A 354 3.01 -11.10 -19.08
C GLY A 354 3.15 -10.16 -20.26
N ASP A 355 4.11 -10.48 -21.13
CA ASP A 355 4.50 -9.67 -22.29
C ASP A 355 3.60 -9.85 -23.52
N ALA A 356 2.65 -10.78 -23.50
CA ALA A 356 1.62 -10.92 -24.55
C ALA A 356 0.24 -10.38 -24.12
N GLY A 357 0.18 -9.60 -23.03
CA GLY A 357 -1.06 -8.95 -22.56
C GLY A 357 -1.99 -9.87 -21.78
N HIS A 358 -1.49 -10.99 -21.28
CA HIS A 358 -2.23 -11.84 -20.36
C HIS A 358 -2.02 -11.45 -18.91
N ALA A 359 -3.07 -11.56 -18.11
CA ALA A 359 -3.00 -11.67 -16.67
C ALA A 359 -3.47 -13.05 -16.24
N LEU A 360 -2.77 -13.65 -15.30
CA LEU A 360 -3.07 -14.96 -14.76
C LEU A 360 -3.52 -14.79 -13.31
N LEU A 361 -4.64 -15.41 -12.95
CA LEU A 361 -5.17 -15.43 -11.60
C LEU A 361 -4.94 -16.81 -10.98
N ALA A 362 -4.30 -16.85 -9.83
CA ALA A 362 -4.07 -18.08 -9.08
C ALA A 362 -5.32 -18.56 -8.33
N SER A 363 -5.45 -19.88 -8.14
CA SER A 363 -6.28 -20.45 -7.07
C SER A 363 -5.76 -20.01 -5.70
N SER A 364 -6.59 -20.11 -4.66
CA SER A 364 -6.26 -19.61 -3.31
C SER A 364 -4.98 -20.23 -2.72
N ASP A 365 -4.66 -21.46 -3.11
CA ASP A 365 -3.45 -22.18 -2.71
C ASP A 365 -2.29 -22.02 -3.71
N GLY A 366 -2.49 -21.32 -4.84
CA GLY A 366 -1.48 -21.16 -5.90
C GLY A 366 -1.18 -22.42 -6.73
N ALA A 367 -2.01 -23.46 -6.64
CA ALA A 367 -1.78 -24.74 -7.33
C ALA A 367 -2.28 -24.76 -8.77
N SER A 368 -3.15 -23.83 -9.15
CA SER A 368 -3.65 -23.67 -10.52
C SER A 368 -3.76 -22.21 -10.90
N TRP A 369 -3.69 -21.92 -12.20
CA TRP A 369 -3.73 -20.57 -12.75
C TRP A 369 -4.66 -20.48 -13.94
N THR A 370 -5.41 -19.39 -14.02
CA THR A 370 -6.35 -19.12 -15.13
C THR A 370 -5.91 -17.84 -15.84
N ALA A 371 -5.65 -17.95 -17.13
CA ALA A 371 -5.24 -16.80 -17.96
C ALA A 371 -6.48 -16.02 -18.45
N THR A 372 -6.36 -14.70 -18.44
CA THR A 372 -7.34 -13.75 -18.98
C THR A 372 -6.61 -12.73 -19.85
N ALA A 373 -7.13 -12.44 -21.03
CA ALA A 373 -6.59 -11.38 -21.88
C ALA A 373 -6.94 -10.02 -21.26
N VAL A 374 -5.92 -9.19 -21.00
CA VAL A 374 -6.09 -7.81 -20.48
C VAL A 374 -6.20 -6.82 -21.63
N ALA A 375 -5.31 -6.96 -22.60
CA ALA A 375 -5.30 -6.13 -23.80
C ALA A 375 -4.59 -6.90 -24.91
N ALA A 376 -5.25 -7.05 -26.06
CA ALA A 376 -4.68 -7.78 -27.18
C ALA A 376 -3.28 -7.26 -27.55
N ALA A 377 -2.30 -8.17 -27.56
CA ALA A 377 -0.92 -7.94 -28.00
C ALA A 377 -0.17 -6.78 -27.30
N ARG A 378 -0.46 -6.50 -26.02
CA ARG A 378 0.25 -5.47 -25.27
C ARG A 378 1.10 -6.08 -24.14
N VAL A 379 2.35 -5.64 -24.06
CA VAL A 379 3.24 -5.97 -22.95
C VAL A 379 2.72 -5.31 -21.66
N LEU A 380 2.52 -6.08 -20.61
CA LEU A 380 2.34 -5.56 -19.24
C LEU A 380 3.71 -5.59 -18.56
N ALA A 381 4.26 -4.41 -18.26
CA ALA A 381 5.62 -4.27 -17.75
C ALA A 381 5.72 -4.57 -16.25
N SER A 382 4.68 -4.22 -15.50
CA SER A 382 4.66 -4.36 -14.04
C SER A 382 3.23 -4.48 -13.53
N VAL A 383 3.06 -5.12 -12.39
CA VAL A 383 1.81 -5.22 -11.66
C VAL A 383 2.04 -4.98 -10.17
N SER A 384 1.11 -4.32 -9.52
CA SER A 384 1.06 -4.15 -8.07
C SER A 384 -0.37 -4.32 -7.56
N ALA A 385 -0.52 -4.51 -6.25
CA ALA A 385 -1.82 -4.71 -5.64
C ALA A 385 -1.92 -3.98 -4.30
N SER A 386 -3.04 -3.33 -4.07
CA SER A 386 -3.36 -2.70 -2.78
C SER A 386 -4.84 -2.30 -2.73
N ARG A 387 -5.40 -2.26 -1.52
CA ARG A 387 -6.73 -1.72 -1.21
C ARG A 387 -7.85 -2.16 -2.16
N GLY A 388 -7.95 -3.47 -2.38
CA GLY A 388 -9.03 -4.07 -3.15
C GLY A 388 -8.89 -3.96 -4.66
N GLN A 389 -7.69 -3.63 -5.19
CA GLN A 389 -7.43 -3.70 -6.63
C GLN A 389 -6.01 -4.11 -6.98
N PHE A 390 -5.87 -4.70 -8.16
CA PHE A 390 -4.62 -4.77 -8.90
C PHE A 390 -4.51 -3.60 -9.85
N MET A 391 -3.28 -3.18 -10.12
CA MET A 391 -2.94 -2.21 -11.15
C MET A 391 -1.76 -2.72 -11.97
N ALA A 392 -1.89 -2.75 -13.28
CA ALA A 392 -0.84 -3.10 -14.21
C ALA A 392 -0.57 -1.96 -15.19
N VAL A 393 0.69 -1.82 -15.61
CA VAL A 393 1.11 -0.77 -16.54
C VAL A 393 1.86 -1.36 -17.73
N THR A 394 1.70 -0.72 -18.89
CA THR A 394 2.47 -1.04 -20.09
C THR A 394 3.73 -0.18 -20.18
N PRO A 395 4.75 -0.55 -20.98
CA PRO A 395 5.90 0.31 -21.25
C PRO A 395 5.53 1.68 -21.82
N ALA A 396 4.38 1.78 -22.50
CA ALA A 396 3.84 3.04 -23.04
C ALA A 396 3.06 3.88 -22.01
N GLY A 397 3.01 3.45 -20.74
CA GLY A 397 2.30 4.15 -19.66
C GLY A 397 0.80 3.90 -19.60
N SER A 398 0.22 3.04 -20.44
CA SER A 398 -1.20 2.67 -20.32
C SER A 398 -1.44 1.90 -19.02
N VAL A 399 -2.53 2.22 -18.33
CA VAL A 399 -2.88 1.68 -17.01
C VAL A 399 -4.12 0.82 -17.11
N TYR A 400 -4.05 -0.35 -16.51
CA TYR A 400 -5.15 -1.31 -16.38
C TYR A 400 -5.37 -1.63 -14.90
N THR A 401 -6.63 -1.73 -14.50
CA THR A 401 -6.99 -2.08 -13.13
C THR A 401 -7.96 -3.24 -13.10
N SER A 402 -7.91 -4.00 -12.01
CA SER A 402 -8.83 -5.09 -11.74
C SER A 402 -9.13 -5.17 -10.25
N PRO A 403 -10.40 -5.28 -9.82
CA PRO A 403 -10.74 -5.44 -8.40
C PRO A 403 -10.42 -6.83 -7.87
N ASP A 404 -10.21 -7.81 -8.76
CA ASP A 404 -10.08 -9.21 -8.33
C ASP A 404 -9.09 -10.06 -9.15
N GLY A 405 -8.51 -9.50 -10.21
CA GLY A 405 -7.61 -10.19 -11.12
C GLY A 405 -8.30 -10.96 -12.24
N SER A 406 -9.63 -11.11 -12.24
CA SER A 406 -10.37 -11.89 -13.24
C SER A 406 -10.75 -11.08 -14.47
N ALA A 407 -11.07 -9.80 -14.28
CA ALA A 407 -11.42 -8.87 -15.35
C ALA A 407 -10.60 -7.58 -15.20
N TRP A 408 -10.06 -7.09 -16.31
CA TRP A 408 -9.20 -5.92 -16.34
C TRP A 408 -9.78 -4.82 -17.22
N THR A 409 -9.74 -3.59 -16.73
CA THR A 409 -10.24 -2.41 -17.43
C THR A 409 -9.13 -1.42 -17.66
N GLY A 410 -8.98 -0.95 -18.89
CA GLY A 410 -8.09 0.18 -19.20
C GLY A 410 -8.69 1.47 -18.64
N VAL A 411 -7.95 2.16 -17.78
CA VAL A 411 -8.47 3.34 -17.06
C VAL A 411 -7.81 4.64 -17.49
N GLY A 412 -6.70 4.59 -18.22
CA GLY A 412 -6.01 5.80 -18.66
C GLY A 412 -4.55 5.55 -19.04
N ASN A 413 -3.79 6.64 -19.08
CA ASN A 413 -2.35 6.62 -19.30
C ASN A 413 -1.65 7.47 -18.24
N ALA A 414 -0.60 6.94 -17.62
CA ALA A 414 0.15 7.62 -16.58
C ALA A 414 1.00 8.81 -17.12
N GLY A 415 1.15 8.94 -18.44
CA GLY A 415 1.94 10.01 -19.05
C GLY A 415 3.45 9.90 -18.84
N VAL A 416 3.93 8.71 -18.48
CA VAL A 416 5.35 8.35 -18.43
C VAL A 416 5.58 7.13 -19.30
N ALA A 417 6.65 7.16 -20.08
CA ALA A 417 7.01 6.07 -20.98
C ALA A 417 8.54 6.04 -21.15
N PRO A 418 9.17 4.85 -21.06
CA PRO A 418 8.55 3.57 -20.70
C PRO A 418 8.24 3.48 -19.20
N ALA A 419 7.05 3.01 -18.85
CA ALA A 419 6.70 2.72 -17.45
C ALA A 419 7.42 1.43 -17.01
N THR A 420 8.29 1.53 -16.02
CA THR A 420 9.10 0.41 -15.54
C THR A 420 8.57 -0.21 -14.28
N SER A 421 7.75 0.52 -13.53
CA SER A 421 7.26 0.05 -12.24
C SER A 421 5.94 0.76 -11.88
N VAL A 422 5.02 0.03 -11.32
CA VAL A 422 3.85 0.54 -10.61
C VAL A 422 3.97 0.13 -9.14
N PHE A 423 3.60 1.03 -8.26
CA PHE A 423 3.81 0.84 -6.84
C PHE A 423 2.73 1.58 -6.05
N ARG A 424 2.27 0.98 -4.97
CA ARG A 424 1.33 1.59 -4.04
C ARG A 424 2.00 1.82 -2.69
N TYR A 425 1.90 3.02 -2.15
CA TYR A 425 2.30 3.30 -0.78
C TYR A 425 1.10 3.66 0.10
N ASN A 426 1.22 3.36 1.38
CA ASN A 426 0.20 3.65 2.38
C ASN A 426 0.89 4.32 3.56
N PRO A 427 0.90 5.67 3.62
CA PRO A 427 1.63 6.38 4.66
C PRO A 427 1.07 6.10 6.05
N SER A 428 1.96 6.06 7.04
CA SER A 428 1.61 5.93 8.45
C SER A 428 1.19 7.27 9.08
N VAL A 429 1.50 8.37 8.42
CA VAL A 429 1.25 9.72 8.94
C VAL A 429 -0.22 10.08 8.75
N GLN A 430 -0.89 10.40 9.84
CA GLN A 430 -2.29 10.87 9.80
C GLN A 430 -2.42 12.13 8.94
N GLY A 431 -3.34 12.10 7.98
CA GLY A 431 -3.58 13.21 7.05
C GLY A 431 -2.74 13.18 5.76
N VAL A 432 -1.78 12.27 5.63
CA VAL A 432 -1.08 12.01 4.37
C VAL A 432 -1.80 10.91 3.60
N THR A 433 -2.18 11.20 2.36
CA THR A 433 -2.94 10.26 1.54
C THR A 433 -2.00 9.34 0.77
N GLY A 434 -2.17 8.03 0.93
CA GLY A 434 -1.51 7.04 0.09
C GLY A 434 -1.96 7.15 -1.37
N GLY A 435 -1.16 6.64 -2.29
CA GLY A 435 -1.44 6.70 -3.71
C GLY A 435 -0.71 5.65 -4.51
N TRP A 436 -1.07 5.57 -5.78
CA TRP A 436 -0.37 4.77 -6.76
C TRP A 436 0.69 5.60 -7.45
N MET A 437 1.87 5.06 -7.58
CA MET A 437 2.98 5.72 -8.27
C MET A 437 3.43 4.88 -9.47
N VAL A 438 3.69 5.55 -10.58
CA VAL A 438 4.32 4.97 -11.76
C VAL A 438 5.59 5.72 -12.06
N PHE A 439 6.64 4.99 -12.37
CA PHE A 439 7.97 5.49 -12.67
C PHE A 439 8.43 5.03 -14.05
N ASP A 440 9.24 5.84 -14.71
CA ASP A 440 10.01 5.43 -15.87
C ASP A 440 11.51 5.31 -15.56
N ALA A 441 12.29 4.78 -16.49
CA ALA A 441 13.73 4.59 -16.33
C ALA A 441 14.50 5.92 -16.18
N ALA A 442 13.93 7.04 -16.60
CA ALA A 442 14.52 8.37 -16.44
C ALA A 442 14.21 8.97 -15.05
N GLY A 443 13.41 8.28 -14.23
CA GLY A 443 13.01 8.74 -12.90
C GLY A 443 11.84 9.71 -12.92
N ASN A 444 11.15 9.87 -14.06
CA ASN A 444 9.89 10.61 -14.05
C ASN A 444 8.83 9.81 -13.27
N GLN A 445 8.07 10.52 -12.48
CA GLN A 445 7.06 9.90 -11.63
C GLN A 445 5.70 10.56 -11.80
N ARG A 446 4.66 9.76 -11.64
CA ARG A 446 3.26 10.17 -11.63
C ARG A 446 2.55 9.56 -10.45
N LEU A 447 1.65 10.33 -9.85
CA LEU A 447 0.85 9.92 -8.72
C LEU A 447 -0.63 9.86 -9.12
N ALA A 448 -1.33 8.78 -8.78
CA ALA A 448 -2.79 8.67 -8.84
C ALA A 448 -3.36 8.39 -7.45
N ARG A 449 -4.50 9.05 -7.15
CA ARG A 449 -5.25 8.94 -5.89
C ARG A 449 -6.69 8.55 -6.11
#